data_80b348ec5c99f8dac1f306b0a5d6f284
#
_entry.id   80b348ec5c99f8dac1f306b0a5d6f284
#
_cell.length_a   1.000
_cell.length_b   1.000
_cell.length_c   1.000
_cell.angle_alpha   90.00
_cell.angle_beta   90.00
_cell.angle_gamma   90.00
#
_symmetry.space_group_name_H-M   'P 1'
#
loop_
_entity.id
_entity.type
_entity.pdbx_description
1 polymer ?
#
loop_
_entity_poly.entity_id
_entity_poly.type
_entity_poly.pdbx_seq_one_letter_code
_entity_poly.pdbx_strand_id
1 'polypeptide(L)'
;MATPTSEVTVLIPTLLRPLIGDRATVPVPTPSAVPLAQLLDDLHQGYPVFARRIRDETGALRRYVNVYVDGEDVRRLEGLSTPVPPGAEVMIVQSVAGG
;
A
#
# COMPACT_ATOMS: atom_id res chain seq x y z
N MET A 1 -19.95 21.60 0.66
CA MET A 1 -19.42 21.14 1.94
C MET A 1 -18.48 19.96 1.72
N ALA A 2 -17.30 20.05 2.27
CA ALA A 2 -16.32 18.97 2.09
C ALA A 2 -16.72 17.78 2.94
N THR A 3 -16.79 16.60 2.33
CA THR A 3 -16.99 15.35 3.06
C THR A 3 -15.66 14.90 3.63
N PRO A 4 -15.57 14.52 4.89
CA PRO A 4 -14.33 13.97 5.41
C PRO A 4 -13.88 12.78 4.58
N THR A 5 -12.61 12.72 4.28
CA THR A 5 -12.06 11.61 3.51
C THR A 5 -12.04 10.35 4.36
N SER A 6 -12.74 9.32 3.92
CA SER A 6 -12.72 8.00 4.55
C SER A 6 -11.92 7.03 3.71
N GLU A 7 -10.96 7.55 2.96
CA GLU A 7 -10.14 6.76 2.05
C GLU A 7 -8.68 6.97 2.34
N VAL A 8 -7.90 5.91 2.08
CA VAL A 8 -6.46 5.98 2.01
C VAL A 8 -6.10 5.97 0.52
N THR A 9 -5.21 6.85 0.12
CA THR A 9 -4.72 6.89 -1.25
C THR A 9 -3.43 6.07 -1.33
N VAL A 10 -3.44 5.03 -2.16
CA VAL A 10 -2.26 4.19 -2.37
C VAL A 10 -1.60 4.60 -3.66
N LEU A 11 -0.34 5.01 -3.59
CA LEU A 11 0.46 5.39 -4.76
C LEU A 11 1.15 4.15 -5.31
N ILE A 12 0.98 3.90 -6.60
CA ILE A 12 1.44 2.69 -7.26
C ILE A 12 2.75 2.96 -8.00
N PRO A 13 3.80 2.17 -7.77
CA PRO A 13 5.05 2.36 -8.50
C PRO A 13 4.87 2.09 -9.99
N THR A 14 5.57 2.87 -10.81
CA THR A 14 5.44 2.83 -12.26
C THR A 14 5.55 1.40 -12.81
N LEU A 15 6.49 0.62 -12.30
CA LEU A 15 6.73 -0.74 -12.78
C LEU A 15 5.55 -1.68 -12.56
N LEU A 16 4.69 -1.39 -11.59
CA LEU A 16 3.58 -2.27 -11.24
C LEU A 16 2.24 -1.77 -11.75
N ARG A 17 2.19 -0.58 -12.34
CA ARG A 17 0.92 -0.03 -12.83
C ARG A 17 0.21 -0.90 -13.87
N PRO A 18 0.93 -1.62 -14.77
CA PRO A 18 0.23 -2.51 -15.70
C PRO A 18 -0.57 -3.62 -15.02
N LEU A 19 -0.23 -3.98 -13.78
CA LEU A 19 -0.95 -5.01 -13.04
C LEU A 19 -2.23 -4.49 -12.38
N ILE A 20 -2.47 -3.19 -12.47
CA ILE A 20 -3.57 -2.53 -11.77
C ILE A 20 -4.29 -1.55 -12.70
N GLY A 21 -4.33 -1.84 -14.00
CA GLY A 21 -5.03 -1.02 -14.97
C GLY A 21 -4.34 0.30 -15.26
N ASP A 22 -3.02 0.35 -15.14
CA ASP A 22 -2.20 1.56 -15.36
C ASP A 22 -2.55 2.71 -14.42
N ARG A 23 -3.08 2.39 -13.26
CA ARG A 23 -3.43 3.41 -12.28
C ARG A 23 -2.20 3.90 -11.54
N ALA A 24 -2.08 5.22 -11.39
CA ALA A 24 -1.04 5.80 -10.55
C ALA A 24 -1.42 5.77 -9.07
N THR A 25 -2.71 5.82 -8.78
CA THR A 25 -3.24 5.80 -7.42
C THR A 25 -4.46 4.89 -7.33
N VAL A 26 -4.65 4.31 -6.16
CA VAL A 26 -5.85 3.51 -5.87
C VAL A 26 -6.43 3.99 -4.55
N PRO A 27 -7.71 4.42 -4.53
CA PRO A 27 -8.36 4.74 -3.26
C PRO A 27 -8.81 3.44 -2.58
N VAL A 28 -8.59 3.36 -1.28
CA VAL A 28 -9.04 2.22 -0.48
C VAL A 28 -9.94 2.75 0.63
N PRO A 29 -11.21 2.35 0.66
CA PRO A 29 -12.10 2.79 1.73
C PRO A 29 -11.54 2.40 3.10
N THR A 30 -11.39 3.37 3.98
CA THR A 30 -10.76 3.17 5.28
C THR A 30 -11.50 4.06 6.29
N PRO A 31 -12.65 3.62 6.79
CA PRO A 31 -13.46 4.45 7.68
C PRO A 31 -12.83 4.68 9.04
N SER A 32 -11.90 3.85 9.46
CA SER A 32 -11.17 4.02 10.70
C SER A 32 -9.73 3.54 10.50
N ALA A 33 -8.84 3.92 11.41
CA ALA A 33 -7.44 3.51 11.32
C ALA A 33 -7.33 1.98 11.35
N VAL A 34 -6.53 1.43 10.44
CA VAL A 34 -6.29 -0.01 10.35
C VAL A 34 -4.79 -0.25 10.25
N PRO A 35 -4.30 -1.45 10.64
CA PRO A 35 -2.91 -1.79 10.39
C PRO A 35 -2.62 -1.85 8.88
N LEU A 36 -1.40 -1.56 8.49
CA LEU A 36 -1.00 -1.65 7.10
C LEU A 36 -1.34 -3.01 6.49
N ALA A 37 -1.16 -4.09 7.24
CA ALA A 37 -1.51 -5.43 6.76
C ALA A 37 -2.97 -5.53 6.30
N GLN A 38 -3.88 -4.92 7.06
CA GLN A 38 -5.29 -4.92 6.69
C GLN A 38 -5.53 -4.16 5.38
N LEU A 39 -4.88 -3.03 5.22
CA LEU A 39 -4.98 -2.26 3.97
C LEU A 39 -4.49 -3.09 2.78
N LEU A 40 -3.38 -3.80 2.95
CA LEU A 40 -2.85 -4.64 1.89
C LEU A 40 -3.74 -5.85 1.61
N ASP A 41 -4.42 -6.38 2.62
CA ASP A 41 -5.41 -7.44 2.42
C ASP A 41 -6.58 -6.94 1.58
N ASP A 42 -7.03 -5.71 1.84
CA ASP A 42 -8.10 -5.11 1.06
C ASP A 42 -7.68 -4.92 -0.40
N LEU A 43 -6.45 -4.51 -0.64
CA LEU A 43 -5.89 -4.42 -1.98
C LEU A 43 -5.83 -5.79 -2.65
N HIS A 44 -5.52 -6.84 -1.89
CA HIS A 44 -5.45 -8.19 -2.42
C HIS A 44 -6.79 -8.64 -3.00
N GLN A 45 -7.89 -8.27 -2.35
CA GLN A 45 -9.21 -8.64 -2.82
C GLN A 45 -9.56 -8.00 -4.16
N GLY A 46 -9.15 -6.76 -4.36
CA GLY A 46 -9.41 -6.05 -5.60
C GLY A 46 -8.38 -6.30 -6.69
N TYR A 47 -7.13 -6.50 -6.30
CA TYR A 47 -6.00 -6.61 -7.23
C TYR A 47 -5.02 -7.69 -6.78
N PRO A 48 -5.42 -8.97 -6.88
CA PRO A 48 -4.60 -10.06 -6.32
C PRO A 48 -3.22 -10.21 -6.96
N VAL A 49 -3.11 -9.97 -8.26
CA VAL A 49 -1.80 -10.10 -8.94
C VAL A 49 -0.84 -9.02 -8.46
N PHE A 50 -1.34 -7.78 -8.35
CA PHE A 50 -0.54 -6.69 -7.81
C PHE A 50 -0.12 -6.98 -6.37
N ALA A 51 -1.06 -7.45 -5.54
CA ALA A 51 -0.78 -7.70 -4.14
C ALA A 51 0.31 -8.75 -3.94
N ARG A 52 0.36 -9.76 -4.79
CA ARG A 52 1.41 -10.79 -4.72
C ARG A 52 2.79 -10.26 -5.05
N ARG A 53 2.87 -9.15 -5.77
CA ARG A 53 4.15 -8.49 -6.04
C ARG A 53 4.63 -7.68 -4.85
N ILE A 54 3.74 -7.36 -3.93
CA ILE A 54 4.04 -6.54 -2.76
C ILE A 54 4.41 -7.41 -1.56
N ARG A 55 3.66 -8.49 -1.35
CA ARG A 55 3.88 -9.43 -0.25
C ARG A 55 4.06 -10.83 -0.79
N ASP A 56 4.86 -11.62 -0.07
CA ASP A 56 5.02 -13.02 -0.38
C ASP A 56 3.87 -13.85 0.21
N GLU A 57 3.93 -15.16 0.05
CA GLU A 57 2.91 -16.08 0.53
C GLU A 57 2.78 -16.14 2.05
N THR A 58 3.80 -15.67 2.79
CA THR A 58 3.74 -15.60 4.24
C THR A 58 3.09 -14.30 4.72
N GLY A 59 2.81 -13.38 3.81
CA GLY A 59 2.27 -12.07 4.11
C GLY A 59 3.33 -11.00 4.37
N ALA A 60 4.60 -11.36 4.37
CA ALA A 60 5.67 -10.40 4.58
C ALA A 60 5.91 -9.54 3.33
N LEU A 61 6.30 -8.29 3.55
CA LEU A 61 6.69 -7.43 2.42
C LEU A 61 7.90 -8.04 1.73
N ARG A 62 7.85 -8.03 0.40
CA ARG A 62 8.96 -8.55 -0.38
C ARG A 62 10.20 -7.68 -0.18
N ARG A 63 11.35 -8.30 -0.36
CA ARG A 63 12.67 -7.71 -0.09
C ARG A 63 12.89 -6.36 -0.78
N TYR A 64 12.39 -6.22 -2.01
CA TYR A 64 12.63 -5.03 -2.82
C TYR A 64 11.46 -4.05 -2.78
N VAL A 65 10.51 -4.28 -1.88
CA VAL A 65 9.35 -3.40 -1.73
C VAL A 65 9.50 -2.58 -0.47
N ASN A 66 9.36 -1.28 -0.62
CA ASN A 66 9.33 -0.36 0.51
C ASN A 66 7.95 0.31 0.54
N VAL A 67 7.43 0.51 1.74
CA VAL A 67 6.13 1.16 1.92
C VAL A 67 6.31 2.34 2.86
N TYR A 68 5.75 3.48 2.47
CA TYR A 68 5.80 4.70 3.25
C TYR A 68 4.38 5.12 3.59
N VAL A 69 4.12 5.40 4.85
CA VAL A 69 2.84 5.94 5.31
C VAL A 69 3.08 7.40 5.64
N ASP A 70 2.41 8.29 4.91
CA ASP A 70 2.58 9.74 5.05
C ASP A 70 4.06 10.16 5.06
N GLY A 71 4.83 9.54 4.16
CA GLY A 71 6.24 9.87 3.96
C GLY A 71 7.22 9.12 4.87
N GLU A 72 6.73 8.29 5.78
CA GLU A 72 7.62 7.56 6.69
C GLU A 72 7.71 6.07 6.34
N ASP A 73 8.94 5.58 6.25
CA ASP A 73 9.21 4.17 5.96
C ASP A 73 8.67 3.30 7.10
N VAL A 74 7.78 2.38 6.78
CA VAL A 74 7.16 1.53 7.80
C VAL A 74 8.15 0.63 8.52
N ARG A 75 9.30 0.32 7.91
CA ARG A 75 10.33 -0.46 8.59
C ARG A 75 10.94 0.27 9.77
N ARG A 76 10.83 1.60 9.79
CA ARG A 76 11.24 2.43 10.92
C ARG A 76 10.11 2.66 11.92
N LEU A 77 8.92 2.20 11.57
CA LEU A 77 7.73 2.28 12.42
C LEU A 77 7.44 0.88 12.94
N GLU A 78 6.26 0.37 12.65
CA GLU A 78 5.83 -0.93 13.15
C GLU A 78 5.62 -1.95 12.03
N GLY A 79 6.24 -1.71 10.87
CA GLY A 79 6.12 -2.62 9.74
C GLY A 79 4.68 -2.78 9.32
N LEU A 80 4.22 -4.02 9.17
CA LEU A 80 2.84 -4.32 8.78
C LEU A 80 1.82 -3.95 9.84
N SER A 81 2.25 -3.70 11.07
CA SER A 81 1.37 -3.25 12.15
C SER A 81 1.23 -1.73 12.21
N THR A 82 1.94 -1.01 11.35
CA THR A 82 1.87 0.46 11.33
C THR A 82 0.43 0.91 11.10
N PRO A 83 -0.12 1.77 11.96
CA PRO A 83 -1.48 2.27 11.78
C PRO A 83 -1.57 3.16 10.54
N VAL A 84 -2.64 2.96 9.77
CA VAL A 84 -2.93 3.78 8.59
C VAL A 84 -4.27 4.45 8.84
N PRO A 85 -4.28 5.74 9.16
CA PRO A 85 -5.53 6.44 9.42
C PRO A 85 -6.25 6.84 8.12
N PRO A 86 -7.56 7.09 8.20
CA PRO A 86 -8.28 7.66 7.07
C PRO A 86 -7.62 8.95 6.59
N GLY A 87 -7.56 9.13 5.29
CA GLY A 87 -6.91 10.30 4.69
C GLY A 87 -5.41 10.17 4.50
N ALA A 88 -4.81 9.08 4.97
CA ALA A 88 -3.37 8.88 4.80
C ALA A 88 -3.01 8.59 3.35
N GLU A 89 -1.75 8.82 3.03
CA GLU A 89 -1.16 8.44 1.75
C GLU A 89 -0.18 7.30 1.98
N VAL A 90 -0.37 6.20 1.26
CA VAL A 90 0.52 5.05 1.33
C VAL A 90 1.26 4.94 0.00
N MET A 91 2.56 5.12 0.03
CA MET A 91 3.37 5.02 -1.16
C MET A 91 4.11 3.70 -1.20
N ILE A 92 3.94 2.98 -2.29
CA ILE A 92 4.62 1.71 -2.51
C ILE A 92 5.75 1.97 -3.50
N VAL A 93 6.96 1.56 -3.14
CA VAL A 93 8.14 1.73 -3.99
C VAL A 93 8.76 0.37 -4.21
N GLN A 94 9.06 0.05 -5.45
CA GLN A 94 9.77 -1.19 -5.76
C GLN A 94 11.16 -0.84 -6.29
N SER A 95 12.17 -1.36 -5.61
CA SER A 95 13.55 -1.23 -6.06
C SER A 95 13.85 -2.30 -7.11
N VAL A 96 14.75 -1.98 -8.03
CA VAL A 96 15.19 -2.95 -9.02
C VAL A 96 16.23 -3.85 -8.38
N ALA A 97 15.98 -5.17 -8.40
CA ALA A 97 16.91 -6.13 -7.82
C ALA A 97 18.26 -6.09 -8.55
N GLY A 98 19.34 -5.99 -7.79
CA GLY A 98 20.68 -5.99 -8.32
C GLY A 98 21.10 -4.73 -9.07
N GLY A 99 20.23 -3.72 -9.07
CA GLY A 99 20.49 -2.48 -9.78
C GLY A 99 20.83 -1.36 -8.88
#